data_1397243541e7b0e80dd2715d0309bbee
#
_entry.id   1397243541e7b0e80dd2715d0309bbee
#
_cell.length_a   1.000
_cell.length_b   1.000
_cell.length_c   1.000
_cell.angle_alpha   90.00
_cell.angle_beta   90.00
_cell.angle_gamma   90.00
#
_symmetry.space_group_name_H-M   'P 1'
#
loop_
_entity.id
_entity.type
_entity.pdbx_description
1 polymer ?
#
loop_
_entity_poly.entity_id
_entity_poly.type
_entity_poly.pdbx_seq_one_letter_code
_entity_poly.pdbx_strand_id
1 'polypeptide(L)'
;ASQIKNEVKISNKFLTKFLEKELQIKIKKFISNEKIKNIKKIKILNLWVVRQFKGEYNPIHYHNGDLSGVGYLKLPKGMTNNKNLKNKKLKTNGTIDFINGQKAFLSNSIYNLRPKVRDLIIFPNYLMHTAYPFNINGERRSFSFNAKIYFKK
;
A
#
# COMPACT_ATOMS: atom_id res chain seq x y z
N ALA A 1 18.12 -8.80 -6.90
CA ALA A 1 17.13 -7.85 -6.33
C ALA A 1 17.67 -7.29 -5.02
N SER A 2 17.43 -6.04 -4.75
CA SER A 2 17.79 -5.38 -3.49
C SER A 2 16.55 -4.83 -2.80
N GLN A 3 16.59 -4.68 -1.48
CA GLN A 3 15.54 -4.03 -0.72
C GLN A 3 15.45 -2.55 -1.09
N ILE A 4 14.25 -1.96 -1.01
CA ILE A 4 14.03 -0.52 -1.25
C ILE A 4 14.88 0.28 -0.26
N LYS A 5 15.61 1.28 -0.76
CA LYS A 5 16.51 2.13 0.03
C LYS A 5 15.98 3.55 0.25
N ASN A 6 15.04 3.98 -0.59
CA ASN A 6 14.61 5.37 -0.64
C ASN A 6 13.20 5.54 -0.05
N GLU A 7 13.15 5.67 1.27
CA GLU A 7 11.95 6.04 2.01
C GLU A 7 12.19 7.38 2.71
N VAL A 8 11.33 8.37 2.42
CA VAL A 8 11.50 9.74 2.91
C VAL A 8 10.25 10.19 3.63
N LYS A 9 10.39 10.51 4.91
CA LYS A 9 9.30 11.10 5.70
C LYS A 9 8.91 12.47 5.12
N ILE A 10 7.62 12.73 5.01
CA ILE A 10 7.12 14.03 4.55
C ILE A 10 7.31 15.04 5.69
N SER A 11 8.17 16.04 5.48
CA SER A 11 8.52 17.07 6.46
C SER A 11 7.81 18.40 6.25
N ASN A 12 7.27 18.66 5.05
CA ASN A 12 6.55 19.91 4.77
C ASN A 12 5.21 19.94 5.54
N LYS A 13 5.09 20.89 6.49
CA LYS A 13 3.92 21.00 7.38
C LYS A 13 2.61 21.25 6.62
N PHE A 14 2.62 22.07 5.57
CA PHE A 14 1.42 22.33 4.77
C PHE A 14 0.95 21.08 4.03
N LEU A 15 1.86 20.41 3.33
CA LEU A 15 1.58 19.17 2.59
C LEU A 15 1.11 18.06 3.53
N THR A 16 1.75 17.92 4.69
CA THR A 16 1.35 16.95 5.71
C THR A 16 -0.08 17.21 6.18
N LYS A 17 -0.41 18.46 6.55
CA LYS A 17 -1.76 18.83 7.01
C LYS A 17 -2.83 18.62 5.92
N PHE A 18 -2.52 18.96 4.69
CA PHE A 18 -3.42 18.76 3.56
C PHE A 18 -3.68 17.26 3.33
N LEU A 19 -2.61 16.45 3.24
CA LEU A 19 -2.72 15.00 3.04
C LEU A 19 -3.43 14.32 4.21
N GLU A 20 -3.17 14.71 5.45
CA GLU A 20 -3.88 14.18 6.62
C GLU A 20 -5.39 14.40 6.51
N LYS A 21 -5.82 15.60 6.13
CA LYS A 21 -7.23 15.91 5.94
C LYS A 21 -7.88 15.03 4.86
N GLU A 22 -7.25 14.95 3.70
CA GLU A 22 -7.73 14.13 2.59
C GLU A 22 -7.76 12.63 2.94
N LEU A 23 -6.71 12.13 3.59
CA LEU A 23 -6.65 10.74 4.03
C LEU A 23 -7.73 10.42 5.07
N GLN A 24 -7.99 11.31 6.01
CA GLN A 24 -9.06 11.13 6.99
C GLN A 24 -10.44 11.01 6.32
N ILE A 25 -10.71 11.78 5.27
CA ILE A 25 -11.95 11.67 4.47
C ILE A 25 -12.04 10.30 3.80
N LYS A 26 -10.96 9.84 3.15
CA LYS A 26 -10.92 8.54 2.47
C LYS A 26 -11.04 7.38 3.45
N ILE A 27 -10.37 7.47 4.60
CA ILE A 27 -10.45 6.46 5.66
C ILE A 27 -11.87 6.41 6.23
N LYS A 28 -12.52 7.54 6.48
CA LYS A 28 -13.93 7.57 6.93
C LYS A 28 -14.85 6.87 5.95
N LYS A 29 -14.68 7.11 4.65
CA LYS A 29 -15.45 6.42 3.61
C LYS A 29 -15.18 4.91 3.61
N PHE A 30 -13.94 4.48 3.71
CA PHE A 30 -13.57 3.06 3.82
C PHE A 30 -14.26 2.42 5.03
N ILE A 31 -14.14 3.01 6.21
CA ILE A 31 -14.70 2.49 7.46
C ILE A 31 -16.23 2.43 7.41
N SER A 32 -16.89 3.42 6.80
CA SER A 32 -18.34 3.42 6.66
C SER A 32 -18.85 2.27 5.79
N ASN A 33 -18.11 1.88 4.78
CA ASN A 33 -18.40 0.71 3.96
C ASN A 33 -18.31 -0.60 4.76
N GLU A 34 -17.41 -0.65 5.74
CA GLU A 34 -17.25 -1.79 6.67
C GLU A 34 -18.26 -1.77 7.83
N LYS A 35 -19.25 -0.86 7.81
CA LYS A 35 -20.28 -0.70 8.85
C LYS A 35 -19.75 -0.45 10.27
N ILE A 36 -18.51 -0.02 10.40
CA ILE A 36 -17.89 0.34 11.69
C ILE A 36 -18.45 1.67 12.18
N LYS A 37 -19.02 1.69 13.39
CA LYS A 37 -19.70 2.84 14.02
C LYS A 37 -18.88 3.42 15.19
N ASN A 38 -19.36 4.52 15.75
CA ASN A 38 -18.82 5.14 16.98
C ASN A 38 -17.38 5.66 16.88
N ILE A 39 -16.93 6.07 15.69
CA ILE A 39 -15.61 6.67 15.53
C ILE A 39 -15.60 8.08 16.14
N LYS A 40 -14.68 8.29 17.09
CA LYS A 40 -14.41 9.59 17.69
C LYS A 40 -13.41 10.40 16.88
N LYS A 41 -12.31 9.77 16.50
CA LYS A 41 -11.16 10.44 15.82
C LYS A 41 -10.35 9.46 15.00
N ILE A 42 -9.81 9.94 13.89
CA ILE A 42 -8.78 9.24 13.10
C ILE A 42 -7.50 10.09 13.17
N LYS A 43 -6.37 9.48 13.52
CA LYS A 43 -5.06 10.12 13.58
C LYS A 43 -4.12 9.46 12.60
N ILE A 44 -3.50 10.22 11.71
CA ILE A 44 -2.38 9.75 10.88
C ILE A 44 -1.14 9.70 11.78
N LEU A 45 -0.53 8.53 11.90
CA LEU A 45 0.64 8.28 12.75
C LEU A 45 1.93 8.60 11.98
N ASN A 46 2.03 8.10 10.76
CA ASN A 46 3.18 8.25 9.89
C ASN A 46 2.73 8.51 8.46
N LEU A 47 3.52 9.29 7.73
CA LEU A 47 3.31 9.59 6.32
C LEU A 47 4.68 9.73 5.64
N TRP A 48 4.96 8.91 4.61
CA TRP A 48 6.25 8.91 3.93
C TRP A 48 6.11 8.60 2.44
N VAL A 49 7.10 8.99 1.66
CA VAL A 49 7.23 8.68 0.24
C VAL A 49 8.19 7.52 0.06
N VAL A 50 7.78 6.55 -0.74
CA VAL A 50 8.60 5.40 -1.15
C VAL A 50 8.98 5.58 -2.61
N ARG A 51 10.28 5.50 -2.91
CA ARG A 51 10.83 5.48 -4.26
C ARG A 51 11.48 4.13 -4.51
N GLN A 52 10.91 3.37 -5.41
CA GLN A 52 11.42 2.05 -5.78
C GLN A 52 11.90 2.07 -7.22
N PHE A 53 13.07 1.48 -7.45
CA PHE A 53 13.70 1.38 -8.76
C PHE A 53 13.76 -0.08 -9.23
N LYS A 54 14.22 -0.28 -10.48
CA LYS A 54 14.37 -1.60 -11.10
C LYS A 54 15.10 -2.58 -10.18
N GLY A 55 14.53 -3.76 -9.98
CA GLY A 55 15.10 -4.82 -9.16
C GLY A 55 14.94 -4.65 -7.66
N GLU A 56 14.50 -3.50 -7.16
CA GLU A 56 14.20 -3.31 -5.74
C GLU A 56 12.86 -3.94 -5.35
N TYR A 57 12.74 -4.37 -4.10
CA TYR A 57 11.54 -4.98 -3.54
C TYR A 57 11.33 -4.54 -2.09
N ASN A 58 10.11 -4.66 -1.59
CA ASN A 58 9.83 -4.57 -0.16
C ASN A 58 9.47 -5.97 0.36
N PRO A 59 10.21 -6.52 1.34
CA PRO A 59 9.93 -7.86 1.86
C PRO A 59 8.55 -7.94 2.51
N ILE A 60 8.13 -9.16 2.86
CA ILE A 60 6.87 -9.37 3.59
C ILE A 60 6.97 -8.67 4.95
N HIS A 61 5.99 -7.82 5.24
CA HIS A 61 5.92 -7.05 6.49
C HIS A 61 4.48 -6.64 6.81
N TYR A 62 4.28 -6.08 7.98
CA TYR A 62 3.05 -5.45 8.45
C TYR A 62 3.38 -4.13 9.17
N HIS A 63 2.38 -3.36 9.55
CA HIS A 63 2.55 -2.03 10.12
C HIS A 63 1.93 -1.88 11.51
N ASN A 64 2.26 -0.77 12.18
CA ASN A 64 1.64 -0.34 13.42
C ASN A 64 0.39 0.52 13.16
N GLY A 65 -0.51 0.60 14.15
CA GLY A 65 -1.76 1.37 14.06
C GLY A 65 -2.97 0.46 13.94
N ASP A 66 -3.98 0.87 13.19
CA ASP A 66 -5.19 0.09 12.90
C ASP A 66 -5.39 -0.08 11.39
N LEU A 67 -5.05 0.95 10.63
CA LEU A 67 -5.10 0.96 9.17
C LEU A 67 -3.78 1.43 8.59
N SER A 68 -3.44 0.87 7.45
CA SER A 68 -2.35 1.31 6.59
C SER A 68 -2.87 1.62 5.20
N GLY A 69 -2.10 2.35 4.43
CA GLY A 69 -2.45 2.57 3.04
C GLY A 69 -1.28 3.03 2.19
N VAL A 70 -1.46 2.84 0.88
CA VAL A 70 -0.50 3.25 -0.14
C VAL A 70 -1.21 3.93 -1.30
N GLY A 71 -0.69 5.10 -1.69
CA GLY A 71 -1.17 5.82 -2.87
C GLY A 71 -0.09 5.92 -3.94
N TYR A 72 -0.43 5.67 -5.20
CA TYR A 72 0.54 5.61 -6.31
C TYR A 72 0.58 6.93 -7.07
N LEU A 73 1.75 7.58 -7.07
CA LEU A 73 2.00 8.88 -7.70
C LEU A 73 2.62 8.75 -9.10
N LYS A 74 3.48 7.75 -9.29
CA LYS A 74 4.20 7.50 -10.54
C LYS A 74 4.48 6.01 -10.70
N LEU A 75 4.35 5.51 -11.92
CA LEU A 75 4.71 4.14 -12.29
C LEU A 75 5.48 4.15 -13.60
N PRO A 76 6.53 3.34 -13.77
CA PRO A 76 7.18 3.16 -15.06
C PRO A 76 6.20 2.56 -16.06
N LYS A 77 6.22 3.06 -17.28
CA LYS A 77 5.37 2.52 -18.38
C LYS A 77 5.67 1.02 -18.60
N GLY A 78 4.65 0.19 -18.53
CA GLY A 78 4.78 -1.26 -18.71
C GLY A 78 5.32 -2.01 -17.49
N MET A 79 5.39 -1.41 -16.30
CA MET A 79 5.92 -2.03 -15.07
C MET A 79 5.28 -3.39 -14.77
N THR A 80 3.98 -3.51 -14.94
CA THR A 80 3.24 -4.76 -14.68
C THR A 80 3.08 -5.65 -15.91
N ASN A 81 3.83 -5.38 -16.99
CA ASN A 81 3.80 -6.20 -18.18
C ASN A 81 4.57 -7.50 -17.94
N ASN A 82 3.85 -8.62 -17.98
CA ASN A 82 4.40 -9.95 -17.71
C ASN A 82 4.71 -10.77 -18.98
N LYS A 83 4.78 -10.13 -20.16
CA LYS A 83 5.01 -10.83 -21.42
C LYS A 83 6.24 -11.75 -21.41
N ASN A 84 7.27 -11.39 -20.64
CA ASN A 84 8.53 -12.15 -20.53
C ASN A 84 8.55 -13.13 -19.35
N LEU A 85 7.51 -13.23 -18.55
CA LEU A 85 7.40 -14.21 -17.47
C LEU A 85 6.68 -15.45 -17.99
N LYS A 86 7.34 -16.16 -18.91
CA LYS A 86 6.89 -17.45 -19.41
C LYS A 86 6.73 -18.41 -18.26
N ASN A 87 5.87 -19.14 -17.94
CA ASN A 87 5.80 -20.28 -16.98
C ASN A 87 5.53 -19.98 -15.50
N LYS A 88 5.12 -18.79 -15.07
CA LYS A 88 4.72 -18.59 -13.68
C LYS A 88 3.20 -18.39 -13.57
N LYS A 89 2.56 -19.16 -12.69
CA LYS A 89 1.13 -19.02 -12.37
C LYS A 89 0.83 -17.65 -11.76
N LEU A 90 1.75 -17.11 -10.95
CA LEU A 90 1.67 -15.77 -10.37
C LEU A 90 2.53 -14.79 -11.16
N LYS A 91 1.90 -13.77 -11.68
CA LYS A 91 2.54 -12.68 -12.44
C LYS A 91 2.87 -11.54 -11.48
N THR A 92 4.08 -11.58 -10.91
CA THR A 92 4.48 -10.72 -9.79
C THR A 92 5.27 -9.47 -10.17
N ASN A 93 5.58 -9.23 -11.45
CA ASN A 93 6.41 -8.10 -11.88
C ASN A 93 5.77 -6.75 -11.50
N GLY A 94 6.34 -6.07 -10.51
CA GLY A 94 5.90 -4.79 -10.00
C GLY A 94 4.52 -4.79 -9.29
N THR A 95 3.99 -5.96 -8.94
CA THR A 95 2.72 -6.10 -8.23
C THR A 95 2.93 -6.06 -6.71
N ILE A 96 1.83 -6.06 -5.99
CA ILE A 96 1.78 -6.19 -4.52
C ILE A 96 0.92 -7.39 -4.18
N ASP A 97 1.38 -8.22 -3.26
CA ASP A 97 0.58 -9.26 -2.64
C ASP A 97 0.15 -8.83 -1.25
N PHE A 98 -1.12 -8.99 -0.99
CA PHE A 98 -1.71 -8.98 0.35
C PHE A 98 -2.00 -10.43 0.74
N ILE A 99 -1.54 -10.83 1.94
CA ILE A 99 -1.59 -12.20 2.42
C ILE A 99 -2.53 -12.27 3.62
N ASN A 100 -3.61 -13.04 3.50
CA ASN A 100 -4.63 -13.17 4.54
C ASN A 100 -4.89 -14.65 4.87
N GLY A 101 -4.19 -15.15 5.89
CA GLY A 101 -4.40 -16.48 6.43
C GLY A 101 -3.97 -17.63 5.49
N GLN A 102 -4.53 -18.80 5.73
CA GLN A 102 -4.28 -20.00 4.96
C GLN A 102 -5.25 -20.12 3.78
N LYS A 103 -4.81 -20.81 2.73
CA LYS A 103 -5.70 -21.19 1.63
C LYS A 103 -6.75 -22.15 2.16
N ALA A 104 -8.03 -21.80 2.02
CA ALA A 104 -9.17 -22.65 2.35
C ALA A 104 -10.04 -22.89 1.12
N PHE A 105 -11.00 -23.82 1.25
CA PHE A 105 -11.99 -24.06 0.22
C PHE A 105 -12.77 -22.77 -0.07
N LEU A 106 -12.84 -22.37 -1.34
CA LEU A 106 -13.47 -21.13 -1.82
C LEU A 106 -12.86 -19.83 -1.30
N SER A 107 -11.66 -19.86 -0.69
CA SER A 107 -10.95 -18.67 -0.21
C SER A 107 -9.55 -18.58 -0.81
N ASN A 108 -9.18 -17.38 -1.23
CA ASN A 108 -7.82 -17.08 -1.65
C ASN A 108 -7.04 -16.47 -0.48
N SER A 109 -5.88 -17.06 -0.14
CA SER A 109 -4.97 -16.52 0.89
C SER A 109 -4.13 -15.34 0.39
N ILE A 110 -4.01 -15.17 -0.91
CA ILE A 110 -3.21 -14.11 -1.53
C ILE A 110 -4.07 -13.31 -2.49
N TYR A 111 -4.08 -11.99 -2.30
CA TYR A 111 -4.66 -11.03 -3.23
C TYR A 111 -3.54 -10.28 -3.94
N ASN A 112 -3.33 -10.58 -5.23
CA ASN A 112 -2.32 -9.92 -6.05
C ASN A 112 -2.89 -8.68 -6.72
N LEU A 113 -2.33 -7.52 -6.42
CA LEU A 113 -2.76 -6.23 -6.92
C LEU A 113 -1.75 -5.68 -7.93
N ARG A 114 -2.25 -5.21 -9.07
CA ARG A 114 -1.48 -4.43 -10.06
C ARG A 114 -1.77 -2.95 -9.86
N PRO A 115 -0.80 -2.19 -9.34
CA PRO A 115 -1.03 -0.78 -9.06
C PRO A 115 -1.21 0.04 -10.35
N LYS A 116 -2.06 1.05 -10.27
CA LYS A 116 -2.23 2.10 -11.27
C LYS A 116 -1.92 3.45 -10.64
N VAL A 117 -1.47 4.42 -11.44
CA VAL A 117 -1.33 5.80 -10.96
C VAL A 117 -2.70 6.32 -10.51
N ARG A 118 -2.74 7.00 -9.35
CA ARG A 118 -3.93 7.48 -8.63
C ARG A 118 -4.68 6.42 -7.82
N ASP A 119 -4.28 5.15 -7.84
CA ASP A 119 -4.84 4.20 -6.87
C ASP A 119 -4.48 4.64 -5.45
N LEU A 120 -5.45 4.54 -4.55
CA LEU A 120 -5.27 4.61 -3.10
C LEU A 120 -5.86 3.34 -2.49
N ILE A 121 -5.01 2.54 -1.88
CA ILE A 121 -5.38 1.27 -1.25
C ILE A 121 -5.28 1.45 0.24
N ILE A 122 -6.36 1.11 0.96
CA ILE A 122 -6.44 1.15 2.42
C ILE A 122 -6.71 -0.27 2.90
N PHE A 123 -5.98 -0.72 3.91
CA PHE A 123 -6.06 -2.08 4.42
C PHE A 123 -5.76 -2.11 5.94
N PRO A 124 -6.22 -3.16 6.64
CA PRO A 124 -5.87 -3.36 8.05
C PRO A 124 -4.35 -3.47 8.24
N ASN A 125 -3.82 -2.85 9.28
CA ASN A 125 -2.38 -2.78 9.53
C ASN A 125 -1.71 -4.15 9.71
N TYR A 126 -2.44 -5.13 10.24
CA TYR A 126 -1.96 -6.50 10.46
C TYR A 126 -1.86 -7.33 9.17
N LEU A 127 -2.43 -6.85 8.06
CA LEU A 127 -2.40 -7.58 6.80
C LEU A 127 -0.99 -7.60 6.23
N MET A 128 -0.37 -8.76 6.24
CA MET A 128 0.97 -8.95 5.67
C MET A 128 0.94 -8.68 4.18
N HIS A 129 1.97 -7.99 3.69
CA HIS A 129 2.07 -7.65 2.29
C HIS A 129 3.51 -7.51 1.84
N THR A 130 3.74 -7.64 0.54
CA THR A 130 5.03 -7.49 -0.11
C THR A 130 4.89 -6.74 -1.42
N ALA A 131 5.90 -5.93 -1.75
CA ALA A 131 5.96 -5.23 -3.02
C ALA A 131 7.05 -5.85 -3.90
N TYR A 132 6.65 -6.51 -4.98
CA TYR A 132 7.57 -7.20 -5.87
C TYR A 132 8.45 -6.25 -6.68
N PRO A 133 9.65 -6.70 -7.06
CA PRO A 133 10.50 -5.97 -7.97
C PRO A 133 9.90 -5.92 -9.37
N PHE A 134 10.30 -4.93 -10.13
CA PHE A 134 10.02 -4.84 -11.58
C PHE A 134 11.35 -4.81 -12.37
N ASN A 135 11.30 -5.23 -13.63
CA ASN A 135 12.49 -5.47 -14.44
C ASN A 135 12.75 -4.41 -15.52
N ILE A 136 12.04 -3.30 -15.50
CA ILE A 136 12.19 -2.18 -16.44
C ILE A 136 12.84 -0.98 -15.75
N ASN A 137 13.47 -0.10 -16.53
CA ASN A 137 14.02 1.14 -16.01
C ASN A 137 12.91 2.13 -15.66
N GLY A 138 13.13 2.92 -14.62
CA GLY A 138 12.21 3.94 -14.13
C GLY A 138 11.98 3.87 -12.64
N GLU A 139 11.06 4.70 -12.17
CA GLU A 139 10.72 4.87 -10.76
C GLU A 139 9.25 4.58 -10.51
N ARG A 140 8.96 3.69 -9.56
CA ARG A 140 7.67 3.63 -8.86
C ARG A 140 7.74 4.56 -7.66
N ARG A 141 6.90 5.59 -7.67
CA ARG A 141 6.76 6.51 -6.54
C ARG A 141 5.38 6.35 -5.93
N SER A 142 5.35 6.08 -4.64
CA SER A 142 4.14 6.02 -3.84
C SER A 142 4.31 6.83 -2.56
N PHE A 143 3.20 7.22 -1.94
CA PHE A 143 3.21 7.59 -0.54
C PHE A 143 2.54 6.50 0.28
N SER A 144 2.99 6.33 1.51
CA SER A 144 2.41 5.37 2.45
C SER A 144 2.07 6.06 3.76
N PHE A 145 1.09 5.53 4.47
CA PHE A 145 0.67 6.06 5.77
C PHE A 145 0.20 4.95 6.70
N ASN A 146 0.29 5.24 8.01
CA ASN A 146 -0.35 4.46 9.05
C ASN A 146 -1.33 5.35 9.81
N ALA A 147 -2.47 4.80 10.23
CA ALA A 147 -3.51 5.52 10.94
C ALA A 147 -4.01 4.75 12.17
N LYS A 148 -4.41 5.49 13.20
CA LYS A 148 -5.05 5.02 14.41
C LYS A 148 -6.49 5.51 14.46
N ILE A 149 -7.41 4.63 14.84
CA ILE A 149 -8.83 4.91 15.00
C ILE A 149 -9.15 4.95 16.50
N TYR A 150 -9.79 6.01 16.93
CA TYR A 150 -10.29 6.16 18.29
C TYR A 150 -11.81 6.08 18.29
N PHE A 151 -12.37 5.23 19.12
CA PHE A 151 -13.82 5.06 19.25
C PHE A 151 -14.38 5.93 20.38
N LYS A 152 -15.66 6.25 20.29
CA LYS A 152 -16.41 6.79 21.43
C LYS A 152 -16.59 5.65 22.44
N LYS A 153 -16.44 5.98 23.72
CA LYS A 153 -16.82 5.09 24.83
C LYS A 153 -18.34 4.97 24.89
#